data_8b265b14bf35c0223d99fb921c3d3e23
#
_entry.id   8b265b14bf35c0223d99fb921c3d3e23
#
_cell.length_a   1.000
_cell.length_b   1.000
_cell.length_c   1.000
_cell.angle_alpha   90.00
_cell.angle_beta   90.00
_cell.angle_gamma   90.00
#
_symmetry.space_group_name_H-M   'P 1'
#
loop_
_entity.id
_entity.type
_entity.pdbx_description
1 polymer ?
#
loop_
_entity_poly.entity_id
_entity_poly.type
_entity_poly.pdbx_seq_one_letter_code
_entity_poly.pdbx_strand_id
1 'polypeptide(L)'
;MIRYLKHIVRIILMFALIMCWGISLGYANNIESNNKTLNFYFENDKYNLELVNSIKESEKELAVVGWAEESLQSATNLDLGKSASELNVLAIKGSSNLLVKGSNLFADDLEGCLIDNDTSYKLFGSSNCIGREIVYNDRTLVVRGILKGSKSNMIIQIPDDSMKALDGLTIDGTDFTLNKIEDFKMRFGISELAINGNVYYMLAKFISMIFPIIALV
;
A
#
# COMPACT_ATOMS: atom_id res chain seq x y z
N MET A 1 55.97 6.29 -2.81
CA MET A 1 54.91 6.58 -1.80
C MET A 1 53.63 7.11 -2.47
N ILE A 2 53.66 8.20 -3.24
CA ILE A 2 52.45 8.78 -3.89
C ILE A 2 51.72 7.83 -4.86
N ARG A 3 52.45 6.96 -5.60
CA ARG A 3 51.84 6.00 -6.53
C ARG A 3 51.03 4.91 -5.81
N TYR A 4 51.53 4.39 -4.69
CA TYR A 4 50.80 3.40 -3.88
C TYR A 4 49.57 4.01 -3.25
N LEU A 5 49.62 5.26 -2.76
CA LEU A 5 48.50 5.97 -2.22
C LEU A 5 47.34 6.11 -3.26
N LYS A 6 47.68 6.45 -4.50
CA LYS A 6 46.67 6.51 -5.60
C LYS A 6 46.00 5.16 -5.88
N HIS A 7 46.73 4.06 -5.82
CA HIS A 7 46.15 2.72 -5.98
C HIS A 7 45.22 2.35 -4.82
N ILE A 8 45.62 2.64 -3.59
CA ILE A 8 44.78 2.40 -2.39
C ILE A 8 43.48 3.21 -2.49
N VAL A 9 43.55 4.49 -2.84
CA VAL A 9 42.35 5.35 -3.02
C VAL A 9 41.42 4.80 -4.11
N ARG A 10 41.95 4.30 -5.24
CA ARG A 10 41.15 3.68 -6.31
C ARG A 10 40.44 2.41 -5.83
N ILE A 11 41.12 1.57 -5.06
CA ILE A 11 40.54 0.34 -4.50
C ILE A 11 39.40 0.67 -3.53
N ILE A 12 39.60 1.66 -2.66
CA ILE A 12 38.58 2.12 -1.72
C ILE A 12 37.36 2.67 -2.47
N LEU A 13 37.56 3.48 -3.53
CA LEU A 13 36.49 4.02 -4.36
C LEU A 13 35.72 2.91 -5.08
N MET A 14 36.40 1.91 -5.63
CA MET A 14 35.74 0.76 -6.25
C MET A 14 34.89 -0.02 -5.25
N PHE A 15 35.39 -0.23 -4.04
CA PHE A 15 34.65 -0.92 -2.97
C PHE A 15 33.40 -0.11 -2.56
N ALA A 16 33.51 1.20 -2.39
CA ALA A 16 32.39 2.08 -2.09
C ALA A 16 31.32 2.05 -3.20
N LEU A 17 31.75 2.05 -4.47
CA LEU A 17 30.83 1.95 -5.61
C LEU A 17 30.07 0.62 -5.63
N ILE A 18 30.73 -0.51 -5.38
CA ILE A 18 30.11 -1.84 -5.32
C ILE A 18 29.09 -1.88 -4.17
N MET A 19 29.42 -1.32 -3.00
CA MET A 19 28.49 -1.24 -1.88
C MET A 19 27.26 -0.38 -2.19
N CYS A 20 27.46 0.81 -2.77
CA CYS A 20 26.35 1.67 -3.20
C CYS A 20 25.46 0.99 -4.23
N TRP A 21 26.04 0.27 -5.17
CA TRP A 21 25.30 -0.50 -6.15
C TRP A 21 24.49 -1.64 -5.51
N GLY A 22 25.08 -2.40 -4.57
CA GLY A 22 24.37 -3.44 -3.82
C GLY A 22 23.18 -2.91 -3.03
N ILE A 23 23.35 -1.75 -2.39
CA ILE A 23 22.27 -1.06 -1.66
C ILE A 23 21.16 -0.63 -2.64
N SER A 24 21.52 -0.02 -3.78
CA SER A 24 20.58 0.42 -4.81
C SER A 24 19.77 -0.75 -5.39
N LEU A 25 20.42 -1.88 -5.67
CA LEU A 25 19.71 -3.11 -6.11
C LEU A 25 18.79 -3.66 -5.02
N GLY A 26 19.21 -3.61 -3.76
CA GLY A 26 18.37 -4.01 -2.62
C GLY A 26 17.07 -3.19 -2.53
N TYR A 27 17.18 -1.87 -2.69
CA TYR A 27 16.00 -0.98 -2.74
C TYR A 27 15.13 -1.27 -3.98
N ALA A 28 15.70 -1.46 -5.16
CA ALA A 28 14.96 -1.80 -6.37
C ALA A 28 14.19 -3.12 -6.22
N ASN A 29 14.79 -4.15 -5.63
CA ASN A 29 14.14 -5.44 -5.39
C ASN A 29 13.01 -5.35 -4.34
N ASN A 30 13.15 -4.48 -3.34
CA ASN A 30 12.07 -4.21 -2.39
C ASN A 30 10.86 -3.54 -3.07
N ILE A 31 11.09 -2.70 -4.09
CA ILE A 31 10.02 -2.13 -4.91
C ILE A 31 9.29 -3.23 -5.70
N GLU A 32 10.00 -4.21 -6.28
CA GLU A 32 9.40 -5.34 -7.04
C GLU A 32 8.35 -6.09 -6.24
N SER A 33 8.65 -6.35 -4.98
CA SER A 33 7.78 -7.15 -4.13
C SER A 33 6.44 -6.47 -3.78
N ASN A 34 6.33 -5.15 -4.00
CA ASN A 34 5.21 -4.33 -3.56
C ASN A 34 4.35 -3.74 -4.68
N ASN A 35 4.77 -3.83 -5.96
CA ASN A 35 4.24 -2.92 -6.97
C ASN A 35 3.79 -3.58 -8.28
N LYS A 36 3.17 -4.75 -8.20
CA LYS A 36 2.40 -5.28 -9.35
C LYS A 36 1.00 -4.68 -9.45
N THR A 37 0.78 -3.53 -8.80
CA THR A 37 -0.52 -2.87 -8.76
C THR A 37 -0.56 -1.67 -9.68
N LEU A 38 -1.73 -1.41 -10.22
CA LEU A 38 -2.08 -0.18 -10.90
C LEU A 38 -2.97 0.65 -9.97
N ASN A 39 -2.53 1.87 -9.66
CA ASN A 39 -3.19 2.74 -8.70
C ASN A 39 -3.75 3.97 -9.39
N PHE A 40 -4.99 4.30 -9.10
CA PHE A 40 -5.64 5.55 -9.47
C PHE A 40 -5.91 6.34 -8.21
N TYR A 41 -5.56 7.62 -8.21
CA TYR A 41 -5.85 8.56 -7.13
C TYR A 41 -6.94 9.49 -7.60
N PHE A 42 -8.00 9.58 -6.84
CA PHE A 42 -9.18 10.35 -7.18
C PHE A 42 -9.16 11.71 -6.49
N GLU A 43 -9.65 12.71 -7.18
CA GLU A 43 -9.84 14.05 -6.65
C GLU A 43 -11.34 14.39 -6.68
N ASN A 44 -11.77 15.25 -5.74
CA ASN A 44 -13.10 15.87 -5.74
C ASN A 44 -14.31 14.93 -5.57
N ASP A 45 -14.21 13.88 -4.75
CA ASP A 45 -15.34 12.98 -4.40
C ASP A 45 -16.14 12.45 -5.61
N LYS A 46 -15.47 12.29 -6.74
CA LYS A 46 -16.11 11.97 -8.02
C LYS A 46 -16.58 10.52 -8.12
N TYR A 47 -15.89 9.62 -7.44
CA TYR A 47 -16.12 8.19 -7.52
C TYR A 47 -16.56 7.62 -6.18
N ASN A 48 -17.48 6.66 -6.23
CA ASN A 48 -18.02 5.96 -5.08
C ASN A 48 -17.90 4.44 -5.24
N LEU A 49 -18.56 3.68 -4.37
CA LEU A 49 -18.53 2.22 -4.40
C LEU A 49 -19.13 1.60 -5.67
N GLU A 50 -19.99 2.32 -6.40
CA GLU A 50 -20.58 1.85 -7.65
C GLU A 50 -19.50 1.56 -8.71
N LEU A 51 -18.43 2.36 -8.73
CA LEU A 51 -17.29 2.11 -9.61
C LEU A 51 -16.65 0.74 -9.31
N VAL A 52 -16.37 0.45 -8.05
CA VAL A 52 -15.76 -0.85 -7.65
C VAL A 52 -16.68 -2.01 -8.01
N ASN A 53 -17.99 -1.86 -7.77
CA ASN A 53 -18.98 -2.89 -8.08
C ASN A 53 -19.08 -3.12 -9.59
N SER A 54 -19.14 -2.06 -10.40
CA SER A 54 -19.20 -2.18 -11.86
C SER A 54 -17.96 -2.86 -12.45
N ILE A 55 -16.77 -2.58 -11.89
CA ILE A 55 -15.54 -3.26 -12.29
C ILE A 55 -15.62 -4.76 -11.94
N LYS A 56 -16.04 -5.12 -10.72
CA LYS A 56 -16.15 -6.50 -10.28
C LYS A 56 -17.17 -7.31 -11.08
N GLU A 57 -18.26 -6.69 -11.51
CA GLU A 57 -19.27 -7.33 -12.38
C GLU A 57 -18.74 -7.59 -13.78
N SER A 58 -17.99 -6.63 -14.32
CA SER A 58 -17.45 -6.69 -15.69
C SER A 58 -16.20 -7.57 -15.79
N GLU A 59 -15.32 -7.50 -14.78
CA GLU A 59 -14.00 -8.15 -14.77
C GLU A 59 -13.89 -9.06 -13.52
N LYS A 60 -14.58 -10.20 -13.53
CA LYS A 60 -14.73 -11.09 -12.36
C LYS A 60 -13.41 -11.64 -11.80
N GLU A 61 -12.41 -11.81 -12.66
CA GLU A 61 -11.10 -12.34 -12.27
C GLU A 61 -10.13 -11.23 -11.82
N LEU A 62 -10.45 -9.96 -12.08
CA LEU A 62 -9.59 -8.85 -11.72
C LEU A 62 -9.70 -8.55 -10.22
N ALA A 63 -8.59 -8.66 -9.51
CA ALA A 63 -8.53 -8.20 -8.14
C ALA A 63 -8.55 -6.66 -8.11
N VAL A 64 -9.56 -6.11 -7.42
CA VAL A 64 -9.79 -4.66 -7.30
C VAL A 64 -10.13 -4.29 -5.88
N VAL A 65 -9.60 -3.16 -5.42
CA VAL A 65 -9.92 -2.55 -4.14
C VAL A 65 -10.06 -1.03 -4.29
N GLY A 66 -11.23 -0.51 -3.94
CA GLY A 66 -11.44 0.92 -3.73
C GLY A 66 -11.06 1.30 -2.30
N TRP A 67 -10.53 2.48 -2.09
CA TRP A 67 -10.11 2.92 -0.78
C TRP A 67 -10.39 4.41 -0.55
N ALA A 68 -10.58 4.76 0.72
CA ALA A 68 -10.73 6.12 1.21
C ALA A 68 -9.93 6.31 2.50
N GLU A 69 -9.23 7.43 2.64
CA GLU A 69 -8.41 7.76 3.81
C GLU A 69 -9.20 8.65 4.77
N GLU A 70 -9.21 8.29 6.05
CA GLU A 70 -9.80 9.06 7.12
C GLU A 70 -8.70 9.39 8.14
N SER A 71 -8.37 10.68 8.25
CA SER A 71 -7.38 11.14 9.22
C SER A 71 -8.03 11.59 10.53
N LEU A 72 -7.21 11.65 11.60
CA LEU A 72 -7.60 12.15 12.92
C LEU A 72 -8.76 11.39 13.56
N GLN A 73 -8.87 10.12 13.29
CA GLN A 73 -9.89 9.23 13.81
C GLN A 73 -9.54 8.73 15.23
N SER A 74 -10.52 8.11 15.91
CA SER A 74 -10.30 7.48 17.21
C SER A 74 -10.96 6.12 17.27
N ALA A 75 -10.33 5.19 18.01
CA ALA A 75 -10.88 3.88 18.34
C ALA A 75 -10.76 3.65 19.85
N THR A 76 -11.66 2.84 20.39
CA THR A 76 -11.74 2.59 21.84
C THR A 76 -11.83 1.10 22.12
N ASN A 77 -11.14 0.65 23.14
CA ASN A 77 -11.34 -0.63 23.76
C ASN A 77 -12.19 -0.42 25.04
N LEU A 78 -13.46 -0.81 25.00
CA LEU A 78 -14.38 -0.61 26.11
C LEU A 78 -14.01 -1.45 27.33
N ASP A 79 -13.53 -2.69 27.13
CA ASP A 79 -13.19 -3.60 28.22
C ASP A 79 -12.05 -3.07 29.09
N LEU A 80 -11.07 -2.43 28.48
CA LEU A 80 -9.90 -1.89 29.17
C LEU A 80 -10.00 -0.39 29.45
N GLY A 81 -11.05 0.28 28.97
CA GLY A 81 -11.23 1.72 29.08
C GLY A 81 -10.10 2.51 28.39
N LYS A 82 -9.50 1.95 27.33
CA LYS A 82 -8.39 2.57 26.59
C LYS A 82 -8.85 3.10 25.25
N SER A 83 -8.24 4.19 24.81
CA SER A 83 -8.50 4.79 23.50
C SER A 83 -7.19 5.07 22.75
N ALA A 84 -7.27 5.05 21.43
CA ALA A 84 -6.24 5.52 20.52
C ALA A 84 -6.85 6.64 19.66
N SER A 85 -6.22 7.81 19.65
CA SER A 85 -6.60 8.99 18.88
C SER A 85 -5.60 9.27 17.76
N GLU A 86 -5.97 10.19 16.87
CA GLU A 86 -5.14 10.63 15.73
C GLU A 86 -4.78 9.46 14.79
N LEU A 87 -5.70 8.53 14.61
CA LEU A 87 -5.51 7.40 13.75
C LEU A 87 -5.75 7.81 12.29
N ASN A 88 -4.89 7.32 11.39
CA ASN A 88 -5.14 7.30 9.96
C ASN A 88 -5.79 5.97 9.60
N VAL A 89 -7.06 6.02 9.26
CA VAL A 89 -7.86 4.84 8.91
C VAL A 89 -8.00 4.74 7.41
N LEU A 90 -7.69 3.58 6.86
CA LEU A 90 -7.93 3.25 5.47
C LEU A 90 -9.20 2.42 5.37
N ALA A 91 -10.28 3.02 4.93
CA ALA A 91 -11.53 2.34 4.65
C ALA A 91 -11.47 1.76 3.24
N ILE A 92 -11.70 0.45 3.08
CA ILE A 92 -11.53 -0.25 1.80
C ILE A 92 -12.80 -0.97 1.36
N LYS A 93 -12.94 -1.16 0.04
CA LYS A 93 -13.94 -2.03 -0.58
C LYS A 93 -13.25 -3.05 -1.45
N GLY A 94 -12.98 -4.22 -0.88
CA GLY A 94 -12.22 -5.29 -1.52
C GLY A 94 -11.25 -5.96 -0.56
N SER A 95 -10.38 -6.84 -1.06
CA SER A 95 -9.38 -7.51 -0.24
C SER A 95 -8.16 -6.62 0.01
N SER A 96 -7.73 -6.51 1.26
CA SER A 96 -6.59 -5.68 1.65
C SER A 96 -5.23 -6.16 1.11
N ASN A 97 -5.15 -7.35 0.52
CA ASN A 97 -3.91 -7.96 0.03
C ASN A 97 -3.23 -7.17 -1.10
N LEU A 98 -3.99 -6.34 -1.85
CA LEU A 98 -3.44 -5.43 -2.86
C LEU A 98 -2.77 -4.19 -2.26
N LEU A 99 -3.12 -3.84 -1.03
CA LEU A 99 -2.67 -2.61 -0.36
C LEU A 99 -1.61 -2.87 0.70
N VAL A 100 -1.73 -3.99 1.42
CA VAL A 100 -0.83 -4.32 2.54
C VAL A 100 -0.40 -5.78 2.49
N LYS A 101 0.77 -6.06 3.06
CA LYS A 101 1.32 -7.41 3.16
C LYS A 101 1.19 -7.98 4.56
N GLY A 102 1.07 -9.30 4.63
CA GLY A 102 1.10 -10.07 5.87
C GLY A 102 -0.29 -10.41 6.37
N SER A 103 -1.00 -9.48 6.99
CA SER A 103 -2.37 -9.69 7.43
C SER A 103 -3.35 -9.32 6.33
N ASN A 104 -4.40 -10.11 6.15
CA ASN A 104 -5.43 -9.88 5.14
C ASN A 104 -6.78 -9.64 5.79
N LEU A 105 -7.50 -8.63 5.30
CA LEU A 105 -8.90 -8.38 5.57
C LEU A 105 -9.69 -8.71 4.30
N PHE A 106 -10.57 -9.70 4.38
CA PHE A 106 -11.38 -10.15 3.25
C PHE A 106 -12.47 -9.13 2.91
N ALA A 107 -12.92 -9.14 1.67
CA ALA A 107 -13.86 -8.16 1.12
C ALA A 107 -15.24 -8.18 1.81
N ASP A 108 -15.64 -9.32 2.34
CA ASP A 108 -16.91 -9.60 3.02
C ASP A 108 -16.83 -9.47 4.56
N ASP A 109 -15.62 -9.27 5.13
CA ASP A 109 -15.44 -9.16 6.59
C ASP A 109 -15.71 -7.72 7.07
N LEU A 110 -16.98 -7.35 7.13
CA LEU A 110 -17.42 -6.03 7.61
C LEU A 110 -17.20 -5.81 9.11
N GLU A 111 -17.03 -6.88 9.89
CA GLU A 111 -16.79 -6.84 11.33
C GLU A 111 -15.32 -6.89 11.70
N GLY A 112 -14.45 -7.09 10.70
CA GLY A 112 -13.01 -7.18 10.88
C GLY A 112 -12.29 -5.84 10.77
N CYS A 113 -11.14 -5.74 11.42
CA CYS A 113 -10.18 -4.67 11.20
C CYS A 113 -8.73 -5.19 11.28
N LEU A 114 -7.83 -4.46 10.64
CA LEU A 114 -6.39 -4.59 10.84
C LEU A 114 -5.90 -3.34 11.55
N ILE A 115 -4.99 -3.47 12.51
CA ILE A 115 -4.39 -2.34 13.22
C ILE A 115 -2.87 -2.45 13.23
N ASP A 116 -2.17 -1.33 13.36
CA ASP A 116 -0.73 -1.35 13.51
C ASP A 116 -0.30 -1.69 14.96
N ASN A 117 0.99 -1.94 15.15
CA ASN A 117 1.53 -2.27 16.46
C ASN A 117 1.30 -1.15 17.50
N ASP A 118 1.48 0.12 17.10
CA ASP A 118 1.36 1.25 18.01
C ASP A 118 -0.09 1.41 18.51
N THR A 119 -1.05 1.27 17.60
CA THR A 119 -2.49 1.24 17.95
C THR A 119 -2.82 0.06 18.85
N SER A 120 -2.25 -1.13 18.57
CA SER A 120 -2.41 -2.30 19.43
C SER A 120 -1.89 -2.04 20.85
N TYR A 121 -0.72 -1.44 21.01
CA TYR A 121 -0.21 -1.09 22.33
C TYR A 121 -1.06 -0.01 23.03
N LYS A 122 -1.54 1.00 22.33
CA LYS A 122 -2.42 2.03 22.89
C LYS A 122 -3.74 1.43 23.42
N LEU A 123 -4.37 0.52 22.64
CA LEU A 123 -5.68 -0.05 22.96
C LEU A 123 -5.61 -1.25 23.92
N PHE A 124 -4.57 -2.06 23.83
CA PHE A 124 -4.47 -3.34 24.56
C PHE A 124 -3.27 -3.44 25.50
N GLY A 125 -2.26 -2.56 25.35
CA GLY A 125 -0.99 -2.65 26.06
C GLY A 125 -0.09 -3.79 25.58
N SER A 126 -0.40 -4.41 24.45
CA SER A 126 0.27 -5.60 23.92
C SER A 126 0.07 -5.70 22.42
N SER A 127 0.99 -6.35 21.71
CA SER A 127 0.81 -6.72 20.30
C SER A 127 -0.06 -7.97 20.10
N ASN A 128 -0.41 -8.70 21.16
CA ASN A 128 -1.26 -9.87 21.08
C ASN A 128 -2.75 -9.46 21.25
N CYS A 129 -3.33 -8.93 20.20
CA CYS A 129 -4.70 -8.40 20.20
C CYS A 129 -5.61 -9.05 19.15
N ILE A 130 -5.11 -10.04 18.38
CA ILE A 130 -5.91 -10.74 17.38
C ILE A 130 -7.09 -11.44 18.05
N GLY A 131 -8.31 -11.26 17.49
CA GLY A 131 -9.55 -11.77 18.01
C GLY A 131 -10.20 -10.89 19.10
N ARG A 132 -9.56 -9.78 19.52
CA ARG A 132 -10.12 -8.83 20.47
C ARG A 132 -10.94 -7.77 19.76
N GLU A 133 -11.88 -7.17 20.51
CA GLU A 133 -12.81 -6.19 20.00
C GLU A 133 -12.36 -4.75 20.29
N ILE A 134 -12.67 -3.88 19.35
CA ILE A 134 -12.55 -2.43 19.46
C ILE A 134 -13.82 -1.77 18.94
N VAL A 135 -14.11 -0.57 19.40
CA VAL A 135 -15.21 0.25 18.88
C VAL A 135 -14.65 1.39 18.04
N TYR A 136 -15.18 1.52 16.84
CA TYR A 136 -14.87 2.57 15.87
C TYR A 136 -16.15 3.05 15.19
N ASN A 137 -16.46 4.35 15.26
CA ASN A 137 -17.68 4.94 14.68
C ASN A 137 -18.95 4.14 15.03
N ASP A 138 -19.13 3.88 16.32
CA ASP A 138 -20.27 3.11 16.91
C ASP A 138 -20.39 1.65 16.39
N ARG A 139 -19.36 1.14 15.71
CA ARG A 139 -19.29 -0.25 15.27
C ARG A 139 -18.28 -1.02 16.10
N THR A 140 -18.67 -2.20 16.55
CA THR A 140 -17.73 -3.15 17.14
C THR A 140 -17.00 -3.90 16.05
N LEU A 141 -15.67 -3.85 16.09
CA LEU A 141 -14.79 -4.48 15.12
C LEU A 141 -13.84 -5.46 15.83
N VAL A 142 -13.62 -6.60 15.21
CA VAL A 142 -12.68 -7.64 15.68
C VAL A 142 -11.32 -7.48 14.99
N VAL A 143 -10.26 -7.41 15.76
CA VAL A 143 -8.90 -7.34 15.22
C VAL A 143 -8.55 -8.66 14.53
N ARG A 144 -8.37 -8.65 13.21
CA ARG A 144 -7.99 -9.83 12.41
C ARG A 144 -6.50 -9.98 12.21
N GLY A 145 -5.74 -8.91 12.39
CA GLY A 145 -4.29 -8.97 12.23
C GLY A 145 -3.58 -7.66 12.50
N ILE A 146 -2.26 -7.73 12.44
CA ILE A 146 -1.35 -6.59 12.66
C ILE A 146 -0.75 -6.13 11.33
N LEU A 147 -0.87 -4.83 11.07
CA LEU A 147 -0.27 -4.17 9.92
C LEU A 147 1.25 -4.05 10.09
N LYS A 148 1.98 -4.31 9.02
CA LYS A 148 3.44 -4.15 8.97
C LYS A 148 3.82 -3.19 7.85
N GLY A 149 4.51 -2.10 8.20
CA GLY A 149 5.04 -1.16 7.21
C GLY A 149 3.98 -0.35 6.45
N SER A 150 2.75 -0.26 6.97
CA SER A 150 1.69 0.59 6.43
C SER A 150 1.82 2.03 6.93
N LYS A 151 1.36 2.99 6.13
CA LYS A 151 1.17 4.39 6.54
C LYS A 151 -0.11 4.56 7.37
N SER A 152 -1.08 3.66 7.19
CA SER A 152 -2.35 3.67 7.90
C SER A 152 -2.21 2.92 9.23
N ASN A 153 -2.84 3.46 10.28
CA ASN A 153 -2.87 2.84 11.60
C ASN A 153 -3.94 1.74 11.69
N MET A 154 -5.01 1.87 10.91
CA MET A 154 -6.12 0.92 10.88
C MET A 154 -6.66 0.73 9.47
N ILE A 155 -7.11 -0.48 9.15
CA ILE A 155 -7.84 -0.80 7.91
C ILE A 155 -9.17 -1.44 8.28
N ILE A 156 -10.24 -0.99 7.62
CA ILE A 156 -11.61 -1.49 7.79
C ILE A 156 -12.31 -1.68 6.45
N GLN A 157 -13.37 -2.47 6.40
CA GLN A 157 -14.23 -2.56 5.23
C GLN A 157 -15.31 -1.48 5.22
N ILE A 158 -15.56 -0.91 4.03
CA ILE A 158 -16.68 0.00 3.78
C ILE A 158 -17.95 -0.84 3.56
N PRO A 159 -19.05 -0.60 4.31
CA PRO A 159 -20.34 -1.24 4.07
C PRO A 159 -20.91 -0.93 2.68
N ASP A 160 -21.69 -1.86 2.11
CA ASP A 160 -22.23 -1.75 0.75
C ASP A 160 -23.23 -0.60 0.56
N ASP A 161 -23.91 -0.21 1.62
CA ASP A 161 -24.88 0.88 1.67
C ASP A 161 -24.24 2.26 1.89
N SER A 162 -22.92 2.32 2.00
CA SER A 162 -22.19 3.57 2.22
C SER A 162 -22.13 4.40 0.94
N MET A 163 -22.46 5.68 1.06
CA MET A 163 -22.28 6.68 -0.01
C MET A 163 -20.89 7.33 0.03
N LYS A 164 -19.93 6.68 0.69
CA LYS A 164 -18.60 7.23 0.84
C LYS A 164 -17.90 7.39 -0.52
N ALA A 165 -17.35 8.58 -0.74
CA ALA A 165 -16.46 8.82 -1.86
C ALA A 165 -15.14 8.06 -1.67
N LEU A 166 -14.54 7.65 -2.77
CA LEU A 166 -13.26 6.98 -2.81
C LEU A 166 -12.14 7.98 -3.14
N ASP A 167 -11.04 7.90 -2.40
CA ASP A 167 -9.81 8.64 -2.69
C ASP A 167 -8.93 7.89 -3.70
N GLY A 168 -9.23 6.63 -3.96
CA GLY A 168 -8.52 5.90 -4.99
C GLY A 168 -9.01 4.47 -5.23
N LEU A 169 -8.39 3.90 -6.26
CA LEU A 169 -8.63 2.54 -6.72
C LEU A 169 -7.29 1.86 -6.97
N THR A 170 -7.15 0.66 -6.46
CA THR A 170 -5.98 -0.19 -6.72
C THR A 170 -6.45 -1.49 -7.37
N ILE A 171 -5.81 -1.86 -8.48
CA ILE A 171 -6.09 -3.11 -9.18
C ILE A 171 -4.80 -3.92 -9.36
N ASP A 172 -4.92 -5.22 -9.57
CA ASP A 172 -3.78 -6.03 -10.00
C ASP A 172 -3.34 -5.59 -11.40
N GLY A 173 -2.17 -5.01 -11.48
CA GLY A 173 -1.59 -4.44 -12.71
C GLY A 173 -0.68 -5.40 -13.48
N THR A 174 -0.61 -6.69 -13.09
CA THR A 174 0.35 -7.66 -13.65
C THR A 174 0.25 -7.76 -15.17
N ASP A 175 -0.97 -7.73 -15.72
CA ASP A 175 -1.24 -7.90 -17.15
C ASP A 175 -1.58 -6.58 -17.89
N PHE A 176 -1.44 -5.42 -17.22
CA PHE A 176 -1.80 -4.14 -17.81
C PHE A 176 -0.65 -3.52 -18.61
N THR A 177 -0.84 -3.46 -19.93
CA THR A 177 -0.06 -2.64 -20.86
C THR A 177 -0.64 -1.22 -20.93
N LEU A 178 0.09 -0.27 -21.51
CA LEU A 178 -0.40 1.11 -21.67
C LEU A 178 -1.76 1.17 -22.40
N ASN A 179 -1.93 0.39 -23.48
CA ASN A 179 -3.19 0.36 -24.22
C ASN A 179 -4.34 -0.21 -23.38
N LYS A 180 -4.09 -1.28 -22.61
CA LYS A 180 -5.09 -1.84 -21.70
C LYS A 180 -5.48 -0.88 -20.58
N ILE A 181 -4.54 -0.04 -20.11
CA ILE A 181 -4.83 1.00 -19.11
C ILE A 181 -5.79 2.04 -19.69
N GLU A 182 -5.53 2.53 -20.90
CA GLU A 182 -6.40 3.52 -21.52
C GLU A 182 -7.78 2.93 -21.87
N ASP A 183 -7.85 1.69 -22.35
CA ASP A 183 -9.12 0.98 -22.59
C ASP A 183 -9.91 0.79 -21.29
N PHE A 184 -9.25 0.44 -20.18
CA PHE A 184 -9.85 0.32 -18.86
C PHE A 184 -10.41 1.67 -18.38
N LYS A 185 -9.62 2.73 -18.48
CA LYS A 185 -10.03 4.09 -18.12
C LYS A 185 -11.27 4.54 -18.91
N MET A 186 -11.27 4.33 -20.22
CA MET A 186 -12.42 4.69 -21.08
C MET A 186 -13.67 3.89 -20.72
N ARG A 187 -13.54 2.59 -20.46
CA ARG A 187 -14.66 1.69 -20.13
C ARG A 187 -15.35 2.09 -18.82
N PHE A 188 -14.57 2.46 -17.80
CA PHE A 188 -15.09 2.80 -16.47
C PHE A 188 -15.18 4.31 -16.20
N GLY A 189 -14.92 5.15 -17.19
CA GLY A 189 -15.03 6.60 -17.08
C GLY A 189 -14.00 7.21 -16.12
N ILE A 190 -12.81 6.60 -15.97
CA ILE A 190 -11.75 7.09 -15.12
C ILE A 190 -10.91 8.09 -15.90
N SER A 191 -10.89 9.36 -15.43
CA SER A 191 -10.12 10.44 -16.07
C SER A 191 -8.72 10.61 -15.50
N GLU A 192 -8.50 10.13 -14.30
CA GLU A 192 -7.29 10.33 -13.51
C GLU A 192 -6.11 9.53 -14.08
N LEU A 193 -4.89 9.97 -13.75
CA LEU A 193 -3.67 9.29 -14.17
C LEU A 193 -3.50 7.98 -13.42
N ALA A 194 -3.13 6.95 -14.16
CA ALA A 194 -2.79 5.65 -13.60
C ALA A 194 -1.31 5.61 -13.21
N ILE A 195 -1.03 5.26 -11.95
CA ILE A 195 0.32 5.00 -11.47
C ILE A 195 0.58 3.50 -11.54
N ASN A 196 1.37 3.09 -12.56
CA ASN A 196 1.73 1.69 -12.74
C ASN A 196 3.02 1.37 -11.96
N GLY A 197 2.90 0.56 -10.91
CA GLY A 197 4.03 0.16 -10.08
C GLY A 197 5.12 -0.60 -10.85
N ASN A 198 4.77 -1.39 -11.87
CA ASN A 198 5.74 -2.08 -12.72
C ASN A 198 6.66 -1.11 -13.48
N VAL A 199 6.13 0.03 -13.95
CA VAL A 199 6.93 1.06 -14.64
C VAL A 199 7.94 1.67 -13.68
N TYR A 200 7.53 2.00 -12.46
CA TYR A 200 8.45 2.51 -11.43
C TYR A 200 9.53 1.49 -11.06
N TYR A 201 9.17 0.23 -10.94
CA TYR A 201 10.13 -0.85 -10.71
C TYR A 201 11.15 -0.97 -11.84
N MET A 202 10.68 -1.01 -13.10
CA MET A 202 11.58 -1.05 -14.27
C MET A 202 12.51 0.16 -14.32
N LEU A 203 11.99 1.35 -14.02
CA LEU A 203 12.78 2.59 -13.97
C LEU A 203 13.83 2.54 -12.86
N ALA A 204 13.47 2.11 -11.65
CA ALA A 204 14.39 1.95 -10.54
C ALA A 204 15.51 0.96 -10.87
N LYS A 205 15.17 -0.16 -11.49
CA LYS A 205 16.13 -1.17 -11.93
C LYS A 205 17.06 -0.65 -13.03
N PHE A 206 16.52 0.09 -14.00
CA PHE A 206 17.30 0.72 -15.05
C PHE A 206 18.30 1.74 -14.50
N ILE A 207 17.86 2.63 -13.60
CA ILE A 207 18.74 3.59 -12.92
C ILE A 207 19.84 2.87 -12.14
N SER A 208 19.50 1.79 -11.43
CA SER A 208 20.48 0.99 -10.68
C SER A 208 21.53 0.33 -11.56
N MET A 209 21.19 0.00 -12.83
CA MET A 209 22.13 -0.57 -13.80
C MET A 209 23.02 0.48 -14.46
N ILE A 210 22.54 1.71 -14.66
CA ILE A 210 23.31 2.81 -15.25
C ILE A 210 24.42 3.28 -14.31
N PHE A 211 24.19 3.27 -13.00
CA PHE A 211 25.13 3.79 -12.02
C PHE A 211 26.54 3.19 -12.10
N PRO A 212 26.75 1.85 -12.17
CA PRO A 212 28.08 1.28 -12.32
C PRO A 212 28.72 1.59 -13.68
N ILE A 213 27.94 1.82 -14.73
CA ILE A 213 28.46 2.16 -16.06
C ILE A 213 29.06 3.57 -16.05
N ILE A 214 28.37 4.55 -15.46
CA ILE A 214 28.87 5.91 -15.29
C ILE A 214 30.15 5.94 -14.43
N ALA A 215 30.23 5.07 -13.44
CA ALA A 215 31.38 5.00 -12.55
C ALA A 215 32.63 4.36 -13.19
N LEU A 216 32.49 3.67 -14.33
CA LEU A 216 33.58 3.04 -15.08
C LEU A 216 34.19 3.97 -16.16
N VAL A 217 33.55 5.10 -16.47
CA VAL A 217 34.01 6.13 -17.40
C VAL A 217 34.74 7.25 -16.66
#